data_b336afd93b23d1b6d846e261a9ca8979
#
_entry.id   b336afd93b23d1b6d846e261a9ca8979
#
_cell.length_a   1.000
_cell.length_b   1.000
_cell.length_c   1.000
_cell.angle_alpha   90.00
_cell.angle_beta   90.00
_cell.angle_gamma   90.00
#
_symmetry.space_group_name_H-M   'P 1'
#
loop_
_entity.id
_entity.type
_entity.pdbx_description
1 polymer ?
#
loop_
_entity_poly.entity_id
_entity_poly.type
_entity_poly.pdbx_seq_one_letter_code
_entity_poly.pdbx_strand_id
1 'polypeptide(L)'
;TLNPSSAASDVYKRQDGIFTKLYCIHPLTNKEVPLWIANYVLDTYGTGVVMGVPAHDTRDYEFSNKFNLNIIQVIENINKERHLPLTDNGLLINSDKFNGLESLVAQDKISKYCNDNQLGEEVTTYRLRDWGISRQRYWGCPIPVFYHEDGSVHPVPEDDLPLELPKDVDLSGDGNPLDKNEKWKNIICPYTGKKATRETDTFDTFFESSWYYLRFLDPNNNKEICDKKFKSWLPVNQYI
;
A
#
# COMPACT_ATOMS: atom_id res chain seq x y z
N THR A 1 4.11 -21.05 17.26
CA THR A 1 5.35 -20.38 16.79
C THR A 1 4.92 -19.19 15.95
N LEU A 2 5.07 -17.99 16.52
CA LEU A 2 4.86 -16.74 15.79
C LEU A 2 5.92 -16.66 14.68
N ASN A 3 5.49 -16.62 13.44
CA ASN A 3 6.38 -16.27 12.34
C ASN A 3 6.89 -14.83 12.59
N PRO A 4 8.20 -14.60 12.59
CA PRO A 4 8.73 -13.25 12.69
C PRO A 4 8.13 -12.41 11.53
N SER A 5 7.79 -11.16 11.81
CA SER A 5 7.27 -10.26 10.77
C SER A 5 8.26 -10.27 9.59
N SER A 6 7.74 -10.30 8.37
CA SER A 6 8.57 -10.41 7.16
C SER A 6 9.64 -9.31 7.06
N ALA A 7 9.40 -8.15 7.64
CA ALA A 7 10.39 -7.07 7.73
C ALA A 7 11.62 -7.45 8.56
N ALA A 8 11.46 -8.22 9.64
CA ALA A 8 12.60 -8.68 10.45
C ALA A 8 13.39 -9.81 9.78
N SER A 9 12.73 -10.62 8.91
CA SER A 9 13.42 -11.69 8.17
C SER A 9 14.25 -11.17 6.99
N ASP A 10 13.91 -10.00 6.45
CA ASP A 10 14.59 -9.43 5.29
C ASP A 10 15.90 -8.72 5.66
N VAL A 11 16.05 -8.27 6.91
CA VAL A 11 17.26 -7.59 7.41
C VAL A 11 18.49 -8.51 7.48
N TYR A 12 18.29 -9.85 7.56
CA TYR A 12 19.39 -10.81 7.73
C TYR A 12 19.62 -11.71 6.50
N LYS A 13 18.87 -11.55 5.42
CA LYS A 13 19.15 -12.28 4.18
C LYS A 13 20.34 -11.66 3.48
N ARG A 14 21.43 -12.43 3.34
CA ARG A 14 22.56 -12.05 2.51
C ARG A 14 22.07 -11.84 1.08
N GLN A 15 22.30 -10.64 0.52
CA GLN A 15 21.92 -10.33 -0.86
C GLN A 15 22.62 -11.29 -1.81
N ASP A 16 21.81 -11.95 -2.65
CA ASP A 16 22.28 -12.85 -3.67
C ASP A 16 21.44 -12.70 -4.94
N GLY A 17 21.99 -13.09 -6.09
CA GLY A 17 21.29 -12.96 -7.34
C GLY A 17 22.00 -13.65 -8.50
N ILE A 18 21.26 -13.71 -9.61
CA ILE A 18 21.71 -14.34 -10.85
C ILE A 18 21.56 -13.33 -11.98
N PHE A 19 22.63 -13.13 -12.74
CA PHE A 19 22.61 -12.32 -13.95
C PHE A 19 21.82 -13.04 -15.04
N THR A 20 20.81 -12.38 -15.60
CA THR A 20 19.95 -12.97 -16.64
C THR A 20 20.60 -13.00 -18.03
N LYS A 21 21.74 -12.33 -18.21
CA LYS A 21 22.39 -12.02 -19.51
C LYS A 21 21.57 -11.07 -20.40
N LEU A 22 20.51 -10.46 -19.85
CA LEU A 22 19.71 -9.46 -20.53
C LEU A 22 20.04 -8.06 -20.00
N TYR A 23 19.73 -7.06 -20.80
CA TYR A 23 19.88 -5.65 -20.47
C TYR A 23 18.58 -4.91 -20.77
N CYS A 24 18.29 -3.92 -19.95
CA CYS A 24 17.21 -2.96 -20.17
C CYS A 24 17.82 -1.62 -20.61
N ILE A 25 17.08 -0.88 -21.41
CA ILE A 25 17.46 0.50 -21.75
C ILE A 25 16.92 1.44 -20.69
N HIS A 26 17.80 2.18 -20.04
CA HIS A 26 17.41 3.18 -19.06
C HIS A 26 16.65 4.33 -19.74
N PRO A 27 15.40 4.62 -19.36
CA PRO A 27 14.51 5.51 -20.14
C PRO A 27 14.98 6.97 -20.22
N LEU A 28 15.76 7.43 -19.25
CA LEU A 28 16.23 8.82 -19.20
C LEU A 28 17.60 9.01 -19.84
N THR A 29 18.47 8.00 -19.83
CA THR A 29 19.86 8.10 -20.30
C THR A 29 20.15 7.33 -21.56
N ASN A 30 19.22 6.50 -22.04
CA ASN A 30 19.38 5.56 -23.16
C ASN A 30 20.60 4.61 -23.03
N LYS A 31 21.08 4.40 -21.79
CA LYS A 31 22.18 3.47 -21.52
C LYS A 31 21.62 2.09 -21.18
N GLU A 32 22.37 1.07 -21.53
CA GLU A 32 22.08 -0.30 -21.15
C GLU A 32 22.36 -0.48 -19.65
N VAL A 33 21.42 -1.10 -18.94
CA VAL A 33 21.56 -1.52 -17.54
C VAL A 33 21.31 -3.02 -17.43
N PRO A 34 22.16 -3.78 -16.69
CA PRO A 34 22.04 -5.21 -16.60
C PRO A 34 20.82 -5.62 -15.77
N LEU A 35 20.12 -6.67 -16.23
CA LEU A 35 18.96 -7.23 -15.53
C LEU A 35 19.38 -8.43 -14.68
N TRP A 36 19.05 -8.38 -13.40
CA TRP A 36 19.37 -9.41 -12.41
C TRP A 36 18.10 -9.93 -11.74
N ILE A 37 18.09 -11.22 -11.40
CA ILE A 37 17.12 -11.79 -10.46
C ILE A 37 17.81 -11.81 -9.08
N ALA A 38 17.22 -11.11 -8.10
CA ALA A 38 17.81 -10.95 -6.78
C ALA A 38 16.82 -11.37 -5.68
N ASN A 39 17.34 -12.06 -4.65
CA ASN A 39 16.52 -12.66 -3.58
C ASN A 39 15.90 -11.62 -2.61
N TYR A 40 16.31 -10.36 -2.66
CA TYR A 40 15.78 -9.29 -1.83
C TYR A 40 14.77 -8.40 -2.57
N VAL A 41 14.54 -8.62 -3.85
CA VAL A 41 13.48 -7.96 -4.63
C VAL A 41 12.19 -8.77 -4.49
N LEU A 42 11.14 -8.13 -3.97
CA LEU A 42 9.84 -8.77 -3.76
C LEU A 42 8.99 -8.67 -5.02
N ASP A 43 8.51 -9.80 -5.51
CA ASP A 43 7.59 -9.89 -6.65
C ASP A 43 6.21 -9.30 -6.39
N THR A 44 5.84 -9.22 -5.10
CA THR A 44 4.56 -8.66 -4.63
C THR A 44 4.60 -7.15 -4.43
N TYR A 45 5.75 -6.48 -4.67
CA TYR A 45 5.89 -5.04 -4.50
C TYR A 45 5.94 -4.34 -5.87
N GLY A 46 4.97 -3.47 -6.14
CA GLY A 46 4.84 -2.77 -7.41
C GLY A 46 4.68 -3.75 -8.57
N THR A 47 5.55 -3.65 -9.56
CA THR A 47 5.58 -4.55 -10.72
C THR A 47 6.46 -5.80 -10.50
N GLY A 48 7.07 -5.95 -9.33
CA GLY A 48 8.09 -6.96 -9.06
C GLY A 48 9.45 -6.64 -9.69
N VAL A 49 9.59 -5.49 -10.32
CA VAL A 49 10.84 -5.02 -10.91
C VAL A 49 11.25 -3.70 -10.27
N VAL A 50 12.51 -3.59 -9.84
CA VAL A 50 13.05 -2.41 -9.15
C VAL A 50 14.31 -1.94 -9.87
N MET A 51 14.48 -0.65 -10.03
CA MET A 51 15.74 -0.06 -10.46
C MET A 51 16.67 0.04 -9.28
N GLY A 52 17.83 -0.63 -9.33
CA GLY A 52 18.86 -0.52 -8.30
C GLY A 52 19.49 0.87 -8.28
N VAL A 53 19.79 1.36 -7.07
CA VAL A 53 20.44 2.65 -6.83
C VAL A 53 21.69 2.49 -5.94
N PRO A 54 22.71 1.78 -6.42
CA PRO A 54 23.79 1.29 -5.57
C PRO A 54 24.61 2.39 -4.88
N ALA A 55 24.64 3.61 -5.40
CA ALA A 55 25.31 4.72 -4.70
C ALA A 55 24.49 5.29 -3.54
N HIS A 56 23.18 4.93 -3.42
CA HIS A 56 22.21 5.59 -2.52
C HIS A 56 21.33 4.63 -1.74
N ASP A 57 21.53 3.33 -1.86
CA ASP A 57 20.88 2.29 -1.05
C ASP A 57 21.94 1.28 -0.57
N THR A 58 21.91 0.95 0.73
CA THR A 58 22.90 0.07 1.35
C THR A 58 22.87 -1.35 0.77
N ARG A 59 21.69 -1.89 0.52
CA ARG A 59 21.54 -3.25 -0.03
C ARG A 59 22.00 -3.33 -1.46
N ASP A 60 21.63 -2.34 -2.27
CA ASP A 60 22.07 -2.24 -3.66
C ASP A 60 23.58 -2.03 -3.77
N TYR A 61 24.16 -1.28 -2.82
CA TYR A 61 25.59 -1.07 -2.72
C TYR A 61 26.35 -2.38 -2.42
N GLU A 62 25.88 -3.13 -1.42
CA GLU A 62 26.47 -4.43 -1.07
C GLU A 62 26.35 -5.44 -2.22
N PHE A 63 25.18 -5.49 -2.86
CA PHE A 63 24.95 -6.32 -4.04
C PHE A 63 25.89 -5.95 -5.19
N SER A 64 26.00 -4.66 -5.51
CA SER A 64 26.83 -4.18 -6.60
C SER A 64 28.31 -4.43 -6.38
N ASN A 65 28.80 -4.27 -5.13
CA ASN A 65 30.16 -4.64 -4.79
C ASN A 65 30.42 -6.15 -4.91
N LYS A 66 29.47 -6.98 -4.45
CA LYS A 66 29.57 -8.43 -4.53
C LYS A 66 29.70 -8.94 -5.98
N PHE A 67 28.96 -8.31 -6.90
CA PHE A 67 28.91 -8.73 -8.29
C PHE A 67 29.73 -7.84 -9.25
N ASN A 68 30.57 -6.94 -8.70
CA ASN A 68 31.40 -6.03 -9.48
C ASN A 68 30.62 -5.17 -10.48
N LEU A 69 29.46 -4.69 -10.10
CA LEU A 69 28.64 -3.82 -10.93
C LEU A 69 29.13 -2.36 -10.84
N ASN A 70 28.88 -1.62 -11.91
CA ASN A 70 29.26 -0.21 -11.94
C ASN A 70 28.37 0.61 -10.99
N ILE A 71 28.98 1.41 -10.11
CA ILE A 71 28.29 2.28 -9.16
C ILE A 71 28.48 3.72 -9.60
N ILE A 72 27.39 4.41 -9.93
CA ILE A 72 27.39 5.81 -10.35
C ILE A 72 26.71 6.64 -9.26
N GLN A 73 27.46 7.53 -8.65
CA GLN A 73 26.91 8.49 -7.71
C GLN A 73 26.10 9.55 -8.45
N VAL A 74 24.82 9.73 -8.07
CA VAL A 74 23.88 10.69 -8.68
C VAL A 74 23.37 11.73 -7.71
N ILE A 75 23.68 11.60 -6.42
CA ILE A 75 23.41 12.61 -5.38
C ILE A 75 24.71 12.92 -4.67
N GLU A 76 24.99 14.21 -4.47
CA GLU A 76 26.11 14.73 -3.69
C GLU A 76 25.58 15.46 -2.46
N ASN A 77 26.12 15.19 -1.27
CA ASN A 77 25.75 15.96 -0.07
C ASN A 77 26.42 17.34 -0.07
N ILE A 78 25.86 18.26 0.73
CA ILE A 78 26.36 19.65 0.84
C ILE A 78 27.82 19.70 1.32
N ASN A 79 28.24 18.73 2.15
CA ASN A 79 29.59 18.67 2.71
C ASN A 79 30.59 18.00 1.76
N LYS A 80 30.15 17.54 0.58
CA LYS A 80 30.98 16.84 -0.42
C LYS A 80 31.74 15.63 0.13
N GLU A 81 31.24 15.01 1.18
CA GLU A 81 31.77 13.77 1.71
C GLU A 81 31.53 12.64 0.71
N ARG A 82 32.57 11.88 0.40
CA ARG A 82 32.54 10.81 -0.60
C ARG A 82 32.42 9.43 0.05
N HIS A 83 31.48 9.28 0.97
CA HIS A 83 31.16 7.98 1.53
C HIS A 83 29.99 7.36 0.79
N LEU A 84 30.22 6.24 0.15
CA LEU A 84 29.15 5.45 -0.45
C LEU A 84 28.82 4.24 0.46
N PRO A 85 27.55 3.87 0.54
CA PRO A 85 26.40 4.52 -0.07
C PRO A 85 26.01 5.82 0.67
N LEU A 86 25.63 6.85 -0.09
CA LEU A 86 25.08 8.10 0.44
C LEU A 86 23.54 8.02 0.44
N THR A 87 22.95 7.80 1.60
CA THR A 87 21.48 7.63 1.76
C THR A 87 20.73 8.92 2.05
N ASP A 88 21.45 10.01 2.30
CA ASP A 88 20.87 11.32 2.60
C ASP A 88 20.48 12.09 1.33
N ASN A 89 19.57 13.04 1.50
CA ASN A 89 19.21 13.99 0.45
C ASN A 89 20.40 14.92 0.12
N GLY A 90 20.48 15.37 -1.12
CA GLY A 90 21.52 16.27 -1.58
C GLY A 90 21.21 16.89 -2.92
N LEU A 91 22.24 17.32 -3.63
CA LEU A 91 22.13 17.87 -4.99
C LEU A 91 22.38 16.78 -6.02
N LEU A 92 21.62 16.77 -7.10
CA LEU A 92 21.82 15.84 -8.19
C LEU A 92 23.07 16.18 -8.98
N ILE A 93 23.88 15.14 -9.25
CA ILE A 93 25.05 15.14 -10.13
C ILE A 93 24.94 13.97 -11.11
N ASN A 94 25.69 13.97 -12.20
CA ASN A 94 25.67 12.91 -13.21
C ASN A 94 24.26 12.56 -13.72
N SER A 95 23.36 13.54 -13.72
CA SER A 95 21.92 13.41 -13.98
C SER A 95 21.46 14.31 -15.13
N ASP A 96 22.34 14.66 -16.05
CA ASP A 96 22.09 15.51 -17.23
C ASP A 96 21.32 16.79 -16.90
N LYS A 97 20.15 16.98 -17.49
CA LYS A 97 19.30 18.16 -17.30
C LYS A 97 18.76 18.33 -15.87
N PHE A 98 18.89 17.34 -15.01
CA PHE A 98 18.48 17.40 -13.63
C PHE A 98 19.62 17.74 -12.66
N ASN A 99 20.85 17.91 -13.15
CA ASN A 99 21.99 18.32 -12.33
C ASN A 99 21.72 19.59 -11.54
N GLY A 100 22.22 19.64 -10.31
CA GLY A 100 22.11 20.79 -9.41
C GLY A 100 20.74 21.00 -8.75
N LEU A 101 19.77 20.13 -9.01
CA LEU A 101 18.50 20.15 -8.29
C LEU A 101 18.66 19.44 -6.93
N GLU A 102 17.95 19.93 -5.92
CA GLU A 102 17.77 19.20 -4.67
C GLU A 102 16.96 17.92 -4.90
N SER A 103 17.26 16.85 -4.17
CA SER A 103 16.69 15.52 -4.35
C SER A 103 15.15 15.53 -4.35
N LEU A 104 14.52 16.24 -3.41
CA LEU A 104 13.05 16.30 -3.33
C LEU A 104 12.44 17.04 -4.52
N VAL A 105 13.05 18.16 -4.94
CA VAL A 105 12.61 18.90 -6.13
C VAL A 105 12.83 18.09 -7.40
N ALA A 106 13.89 17.30 -7.44
CA ALA A 106 14.21 16.44 -8.56
C ALA A 106 13.21 15.30 -8.72
N GLN A 107 12.74 14.70 -7.64
CA GLN A 107 11.71 13.65 -7.68
C GLN A 107 10.47 14.13 -8.44
N ASP A 108 9.91 15.28 -8.05
CA ASP A 108 8.72 15.84 -8.72
C ASP A 108 8.97 16.13 -10.20
N LYS A 109 10.14 16.72 -10.52
CA LYS A 109 10.48 17.07 -11.89
C LYS A 109 10.74 15.85 -12.77
N ILE A 110 11.37 14.81 -12.24
CA ILE A 110 11.62 13.56 -12.96
C ILE A 110 10.31 12.82 -13.18
N SER A 111 9.46 12.69 -12.15
CA SER A 111 8.13 12.07 -12.26
C SER A 111 7.29 12.76 -13.32
N LYS A 112 7.23 14.09 -13.27
CA LYS A 112 6.52 14.88 -14.30
C LYS A 112 7.11 14.66 -15.69
N TYR A 113 8.42 14.68 -15.82
CA TYR A 113 9.07 14.43 -17.12
C TYR A 113 8.75 13.05 -17.67
N CYS A 114 8.77 12.01 -16.83
CA CYS A 114 8.43 10.64 -17.24
C CYS A 114 6.98 10.56 -17.71
N ASN A 115 6.07 11.19 -16.99
CA ASN A 115 4.66 11.22 -17.36
C ASN A 115 4.43 11.98 -18.68
N ASP A 116 4.99 13.18 -18.83
CA ASP A 116 4.85 14.03 -20.02
C ASP A 116 5.43 13.37 -21.30
N ASN A 117 6.44 12.52 -21.15
CA ASN A 117 7.08 11.78 -22.26
C ASN A 117 6.62 10.33 -22.39
N GLN A 118 5.58 9.91 -21.66
CA GLN A 118 5.04 8.53 -21.68
C GLN A 118 6.08 7.45 -21.34
N LEU A 119 7.04 7.79 -20.48
CA LEU A 119 8.08 6.88 -20.00
C LEU A 119 7.67 6.11 -18.73
N GLY A 120 6.63 6.60 -18.04
CA GLY A 120 6.10 6.04 -16.82
C GLY A 120 5.09 6.97 -16.17
N GLU A 121 4.45 6.50 -15.12
CA GLU A 121 3.46 7.26 -14.34
C GLU A 121 3.78 7.19 -12.85
N GLU A 122 3.34 8.20 -12.11
CA GLU A 122 3.43 8.20 -10.66
C GLU A 122 2.31 7.33 -10.08
N VAL A 123 2.69 6.32 -9.29
CA VAL A 123 1.75 5.39 -8.66
C VAL A 123 1.97 5.37 -7.16
N THR A 124 0.90 5.53 -6.39
CA THR A 124 0.94 5.35 -4.94
C THR A 124 0.69 3.88 -4.60
N THR A 125 1.69 3.25 -3.99
CA THR A 125 1.56 1.88 -3.47
C THR A 125 1.56 1.88 -1.94
N TYR A 126 0.65 1.11 -1.35
CA TYR A 126 0.58 0.99 0.11
C TYR A 126 1.41 -0.21 0.57
N ARG A 127 2.27 0.01 1.56
CA ARG A 127 3.06 -1.06 2.21
C ARG A 127 2.22 -1.85 3.22
N LEU A 128 1.01 -2.18 2.85
CA LEU A 128 0.10 -2.99 3.65
C LEU A 128 -0.11 -4.32 2.93
N ARG A 129 0.11 -5.43 3.62
CA ARG A 129 -0.28 -6.74 3.09
C ARG A 129 -1.78 -6.89 3.18
N ASP A 130 -2.36 -7.46 2.14
CA ASP A 130 -3.75 -7.86 2.16
C ASP A 130 -4.00 -8.81 3.33
N TRP A 131 -5.10 -8.61 4.01
CA TRP A 131 -5.56 -9.42 5.12
C TRP A 131 -7.06 -9.60 5.05
N GLY A 132 -7.53 -10.75 5.51
CA GLY A 132 -8.96 -11.04 5.56
C GLY A 132 -9.64 -10.17 6.61
N ILE A 133 -10.45 -9.19 6.16
CA ILE A 133 -11.16 -8.24 7.02
C ILE A 133 -12.51 -8.75 7.50
N SER A 134 -13.03 -9.83 6.93
CA SER A 134 -14.35 -10.38 7.25
C SER A 134 -14.30 -11.39 8.39
N ARG A 135 -15.34 -11.37 9.25
CA ARG A 135 -15.49 -12.28 10.39
C ARG A 135 -16.92 -12.83 10.43
N GLN A 136 -17.03 -14.13 10.60
CA GLN A 136 -18.26 -14.89 10.71
C GLN A 136 -18.80 -14.82 12.14
N ARG A 137 -19.24 -13.62 12.55
CA ARG A 137 -19.74 -13.36 13.90
C ARG A 137 -20.78 -12.25 13.90
N TYR A 138 -21.62 -12.23 14.92
CA TYR A 138 -22.64 -11.19 15.08
C TYR A 138 -22.04 -9.82 15.44
N TRP A 139 -21.16 -9.79 16.45
CA TRP A 139 -20.58 -8.53 16.94
C TRP A 139 -19.48 -8.03 16.02
N GLY A 140 -19.74 -6.89 15.42
CA GLY A 140 -18.87 -6.19 14.51
C GLY A 140 -19.67 -5.23 13.65
N CYS A 141 -18.99 -4.35 12.90
CA CYS A 141 -19.63 -3.49 11.91
C CYS A 141 -20.01 -4.32 10.68
N PRO A 142 -21.27 -4.32 10.24
CA PRO A 142 -21.65 -5.04 9.03
C PRO A 142 -20.89 -4.51 7.80
N ILE A 143 -20.50 -5.41 6.92
CA ILE A 143 -19.90 -5.03 5.65
C ILE A 143 -21.03 -4.58 4.71
N PRO A 144 -21.04 -3.30 4.25
CA PRO A 144 -22.20 -2.74 3.57
C PRO A 144 -22.23 -3.09 2.08
N VAL A 145 -22.26 -4.38 1.77
CA VAL A 145 -22.40 -4.89 0.39
C VAL A 145 -23.47 -5.98 0.31
N PHE A 146 -23.90 -6.25 -0.90
CA PHE A 146 -24.79 -7.36 -1.21
C PHE A 146 -24.41 -7.99 -2.54
N TYR A 147 -24.90 -9.21 -2.77
CA TYR A 147 -24.58 -10.06 -3.90
C TYR A 147 -25.84 -10.36 -4.72
N HIS A 148 -25.73 -10.31 -6.03
CA HIS A 148 -26.73 -10.86 -6.93
C HIS A 148 -26.50 -12.36 -7.17
N GLU A 149 -27.49 -13.01 -7.81
CA GLU A 149 -27.42 -14.44 -8.14
C GLU A 149 -26.25 -14.79 -9.08
N ASP A 150 -25.76 -13.82 -9.87
CA ASP A 150 -24.61 -13.97 -10.76
C ASP A 150 -23.26 -13.79 -10.04
N GLY A 151 -23.29 -13.55 -8.72
CA GLY A 151 -22.12 -13.32 -7.90
C GLY A 151 -21.56 -11.89 -7.96
N SER A 152 -22.18 -10.98 -8.70
CA SER A 152 -21.76 -9.57 -8.71
C SER A 152 -22.00 -8.91 -7.36
N VAL A 153 -21.02 -8.09 -6.93
CA VAL A 153 -21.01 -7.40 -5.62
C VAL A 153 -21.40 -5.95 -5.82
N HIS A 154 -22.31 -5.46 -4.98
CA HIS A 154 -22.81 -4.09 -5.03
C HIS A 154 -22.77 -3.45 -3.64
N PRO A 155 -22.43 -2.15 -3.53
CA PRO A 155 -22.50 -1.44 -2.27
C PRO A 155 -23.94 -1.17 -1.86
N VAL A 156 -24.20 -1.13 -0.57
CA VAL A 156 -25.46 -0.60 0.00
C VAL A 156 -25.53 0.91 -0.33
N PRO A 157 -26.68 1.43 -0.80
CA PRO A 157 -26.85 2.87 -1.04
C PRO A 157 -26.51 3.71 0.18
N GLU A 158 -25.94 4.89 -0.03
CA GLU A 158 -25.58 5.79 1.07
C GLU A 158 -26.79 6.18 1.93
N ASP A 159 -27.95 6.34 1.33
CA ASP A 159 -29.21 6.67 2.02
C ASP A 159 -29.70 5.55 2.96
N ASP A 160 -29.24 4.32 2.76
CA ASP A 160 -29.56 3.14 3.57
C ASP A 160 -28.51 2.90 4.68
N LEU A 161 -27.52 3.79 4.83
CA LEU A 161 -26.51 3.72 5.88
C LEU A 161 -26.92 4.58 7.09
N PRO A 162 -26.52 4.20 8.31
CA PRO A 162 -25.72 3.01 8.67
C PRO A 162 -26.51 1.71 8.54
N LEU A 163 -25.83 0.65 8.08
CA LEU A 163 -26.40 -0.69 8.05
C LEU A 163 -26.41 -1.25 9.49
N GLU A 164 -27.60 -1.34 10.09
CA GLU A 164 -27.74 -1.81 11.48
C GLU A 164 -27.80 -3.34 11.54
N LEU A 165 -27.21 -3.89 12.63
CA LEU A 165 -27.37 -5.31 12.94
C LEU A 165 -28.80 -5.62 13.36
N PRO A 166 -29.38 -6.79 12.95
CA PRO A 166 -30.70 -7.19 13.37
C PRO A 166 -30.72 -7.51 14.88
N LYS A 167 -31.79 -7.15 15.58
CA LYS A 167 -31.95 -7.37 17.02
C LYS A 167 -32.53 -8.76 17.36
N ASP A 168 -33.19 -9.39 16.40
CA ASP A 168 -33.85 -10.70 16.50
C ASP A 168 -32.93 -11.82 15.97
N VAL A 169 -31.76 -11.99 16.57
CA VAL A 169 -30.76 -12.97 16.16
C VAL A 169 -30.65 -14.09 17.19
N ASP A 170 -30.69 -15.32 16.70
CA ASP A 170 -30.34 -16.48 17.51
C ASP A 170 -28.81 -16.66 17.57
N LEU A 171 -28.26 -16.43 18.76
CA LEU A 171 -26.84 -16.58 19.03
C LEU A 171 -26.48 -18.00 19.52
N SER A 172 -27.47 -18.89 19.64
CA SER A 172 -27.25 -20.27 20.03
C SER A 172 -26.76 -21.11 18.82
N GLY A 173 -25.86 -22.01 19.09
CA GLY A 173 -25.35 -22.96 18.11
C GLY A 173 -24.17 -22.47 17.26
N ASP A 174 -23.65 -23.39 16.45
CA ASP A 174 -22.47 -23.17 15.62
C ASP A 174 -22.79 -22.36 14.34
N GLY A 175 -21.77 -21.69 13.81
CA GLY A 175 -21.83 -20.96 12.54
C GLY A 175 -22.14 -19.48 12.67
N ASN A 176 -22.25 -18.79 11.53
CA ASN A 176 -22.49 -17.34 11.49
C ASN A 176 -23.96 -17.00 11.81
N PRO A 177 -24.25 -16.30 12.92
CA PRO A 177 -25.63 -15.96 13.30
C PRO A 177 -26.35 -15.07 12.29
N LEU A 178 -25.63 -14.20 11.57
CA LEU A 178 -26.23 -13.33 10.54
C LEU A 178 -26.61 -14.13 9.30
N ASP A 179 -25.84 -15.13 8.93
CA ASP A 179 -26.16 -16.01 7.79
C ASP A 179 -27.45 -16.84 8.04
N LYS A 180 -27.73 -17.15 9.30
CA LYS A 180 -28.98 -17.85 9.70
C LYS A 180 -30.20 -16.93 9.73
N ASN A 181 -30.02 -15.62 9.76
CA ASN A 181 -31.14 -14.67 9.79
C ASN A 181 -31.64 -14.36 8.36
N GLU A 182 -32.55 -15.20 7.86
CA GLU A 182 -33.10 -15.10 6.51
C GLU A 182 -33.78 -13.75 6.23
N LYS A 183 -34.39 -13.10 7.24
CA LYS A 183 -35.04 -11.80 7.07
C LYS A 183 -34.05 -10.67 6.83
N TRP A 184 -32.92 -10.73 7.50
CA TRP A 184 -31.87 -9.71 7.36
C TRP A 184 -31.00 -9.97 6.15
N LYS A 185 -30.72 -11.23 5.85
CA LYS A 185 -29.85 -11.66 4.75
C LYS A 185 -30.50 -11.41 3.38
N ASN A 186 -31.74 -11.82 3.20
CA ASN A 186 -32.42 -11.73 1.90
C ASN A 186 -33.06 -10.35 1.70
N ILE A 187 -32.69 -9.69 0.63
CA ILE A 187 -33.16 -8.34 0.29
C ILE A 187 -33.62 -8.26 -1.16
N ILE A 188 -34.31 -7.18 -1.46
CA ILE A 188 -34.54 -6.75 -2.83
C ILE A 188 -33.47 -5.69 -3.17
N CYS A 189 -32.74 -5.92 -4.25
CA CYS A 189 -31.73 -4.99 -4.70
C CYS A 189 -32.33 -3.61 -4.98
N PRO A 190 -31.86 -2.55 -4.32
CA PRO A 190 -32.40 -1.20 -4.50
C PRO A 190 -32.17 -0.63 -5.90
N TYR A 191 -31.19 -1.15 -6.63
CA TYR A 191 -30.85 -0.68 -7.97
C TYR A 191 -31.65 -1.39 -9.09
N THR A 192 -31.98 -2.67 -8.90
CA THR A 192 -32.56 -3.51 -9.99
C THR A 192 -33.94 -4.09 -9.67
N GLY A 193 -34.37 -4.04 -8.41
CA GLY A 193 -35.62 -4.69 -7.96
C GLY A 193 -35.55 -6.23 -7.94
N LYS A 194 -34.38 -6.83 -8.19
CA LYS A 194 -34.21 -8.29 -8.16
C LYS A 194 -33.86 -8.78 -6.76
N LYS A 195 -33.98 -10.07 -6.52
CA LYS A 195 -33.51 -10.70 -5.30
C LYS A 195 -32.00 -10.56 -5.19
N ALA A 196 -31.54 -10.32 -3.97
CA ALA A 196 -30.11 -10.20 -3.63
C ALA A 196 -29.88 -10.70 -2.20
N THR A 197 -28.63 -10.99 -1.87
CA THR A 197 -28.22 -11.49 -0.56
C THR A 197 -27.22 -10.52 0.06
N ARG A 198 -27.49 -10.02 1.27
CA ARG A 198 -26.51 -9.21 2.02
C ARG A 198 -25.29 -10.02 2.39
N GLU A 199 -24.14 -9.33 2.49
CA GLU A 199 -23.00 -9.87 3.18
C GLU A 199 -23.36 -10.13 4.65
N THR A 200 -23.05 -11.31 5.14
CA THR A 200 -23.36 -11.75 6.50
C THR A 200 -22.16 -11.72 7.43
N ASP A 201 -20.97 -11.45 6.89
CA ASP A 201 -19.78 -11.23 7.68
C ASP A 201 -19.75 -9.79 8.22
N THR A 202 -19.05 -9.61 9.34
CA THR A 202 -18.77 -8.30 9.91
C THR A 202 -17.29 -7.96 9.77
N PHE A 203 -16.93 -6.70 9.85
CA PHE A 203 -15.53 -6.28 9.83
C PHE A 203 -14.76 -6.79 11.05
N ASP A 204 -13.49 -7.09 10.85
CA ASP A 204 -12.53 -7.28 11.93
C ASP A 204 -12.41 -6.02 12.79
N THR A 205 -12.19 -6.20 14.09
CA THR A 205 -12.04 -5.08 15.02
C THR A 205 -10.91 -4.14 14.69
N PHE A 206 -9.83 -4.62 14.07
CA PHE A 206 -8.73 -3.76 13.63
C PHE A 206 -9.15 -2.77 12.55
N PHE A 207 -10.12 -3.13 11.72
CA PHE A 207 -10.64 -2.22 10.71
C PHE A 207 -11.19 -0.95 11.35
N GLU A 208 -11.96 -1.06 12.42
CA GLU A 208 -12.52 0.09 13.13
C GLU A 208 -11.54 0.73 14.09
N SER A 209 -10.78 -0.06 14.85
CA SER A 209 -9.79 0.44 15.80
C SER A 209 -8.64 1.21 15.15
N SER A 210 -8.44 1.06 13.84
CA SER A 210 -7.47 1.85 13.08
C SER A 210 -7.90 3.30 12.86
N TRP A 211 -9.18 3.66 13.09
CA TRP A 211 -9.74 4.96 12.74
C TRP A 211 -10.35 5.73 13.91
N TYR A 212 -10.55 5.13 15.07
CA TYR A 212 -11.30 5.72 16.20
C TYR A 212 -10.73 7.05 16.66
N TYR A 213 -9.42 7.23 16.65
CA TYR A 213 -8.76 8.46 17.08
C TYR A 213 -9.10 9.66 16.19
N LEU A 214 -9.37 9.44 14.91
CA LEU A 214 -9.87 10.48 14.00
C LEU A 214 -11.26 10.96 14.45
N ARG A 215 -12.10 10.03 14.89
CA ARG A 215 -13.43 10.35 15.38
C ARG A 215 -13.42 11.21 16.65
N PHE A 216 -12.41 11.06 17.48
CA PHE A 216 -12.23 11.90 18.67
C PHE A 216 -11.95 13.37 18.33
N LEU A 217 -11.36 13.65 17.18
CA LEU A 217 -11.13 15.02 16.73
C LEU A 217 -12.42 15.72 16.28
N ASP A 218 -13.40 14.98 15.80
CA ASP A 218 -14.65 15.52 15.26
C ASP A 218 -15.87 14.67 15.61
N PRO A 219 -16.21 14.56 16.92
CA PRO A 219 -17.18 13.59 17.43
C PRO A 219 -18.62 13.85 16.95
N ASN A 220 -18.93 15.07 16.56
CA ASN A 220 -20.27 15.48 16.15
C ASN A 220 -20.47 15.49 14.61
N ASN A 221 -19.48 15.05 13.85
CA ASN A 221 -19.58 14.99 12.41
C ASN A 221 -20.44 13.80 11.98
N ASN A 222 -21.55 14.07 11.30
CA ASN A 222 -22.48 13.03 10.82
C ASN A 222 -22.31 12.70 9.34
N LYS A 223 -21.32 13.30 8.66
CA LYS A 223 -21.12 13.14 7.22
C LYS A 223 -19.86 12.31 6.89
N GLU A 224 -18.82 12.47 7.68
CA GLU A 224 -17.53 11.81 7.48
C GLU A 224 -16.85 11.52 8.82
N ILE A 225 -15.82 10.70 8.82
CA ILE A 225 -15.10 10.31 10.04
C ILE A 225 -14.53 11.55 10.75
N CYS A 226 -13.95 12.48 9.98
CA CYS A 226 -13.30 13.68 10.47
C CYS A 226 -13.15 14.70 9.32
N ASP A 227 -13.42 15.97 9.61
CA ASP A 227 -13.24 17.07 8.67
C ASP A 227 -11.74 17.27 8.35
N LYS A 228 -11.43 17.56 7.09
CA LYS A 228 -10.06 17.82 6.60
C LYS A 228 -9.33 18.93 7.36
N LYS A 229 -10.04 19.87 8.01
CA LYS A 229 -9.44 20.91 8.86
C LYS A 229 -8.62 20.35 10.02
N PHE A 230 -8.91 19.13 10.47
CA PHE A 230 -8.16 18.46 11.55
C PHE A 230 -6.87 17.76 11.07
N LYS A 231 -6.53 17.86 9.77
CA LYS A 231 -5.31 17.27 9.22
C LYS A 231 -4.03 17.72 9.96
N SER A 232 -4.03 18.93 10.53
CA SER A 232 -2.89 19.47 11.30
C SER A 232 -2.61 18.72 12.61
N TRP A 233 -3.57 17.91 13.09
CA TRP A 233 -3.39 17.06 14.28
C TRP A 233 -2.74 15.71 13.95
N LEU A 234 -2.48 15.44 12.68
CA LEU A 234 -1.86 14.22 12.19
C LEU A 234 -0.44 14.48 11.69
N PRO A 235 0.45 13.50 11.74
CA PRO A 235 0.25 12.15 12.29
C PRO A 235 0.16 12.13 13.82
N VAL A 236 -0.36 11.05 14.40
CA VAL A 236 -0.36 10.83 15.85
C VAL A 236 1.08 10.68 16.33
N ASN A 237 1.51 11.57 17.23
CA ASN A 237 2.90 11.59 17.71
C ASN A 237 3.12 10.67 18.91
N GLN A 238 2.06 10.38 19.67
CA GLN A 238 2.13 9.52 20.85
C GLN A 238 0.83 8.73 21.01
N TYR A 239 0.98 7.45 21.23
CA TYR A 239 -0.10 6.51 21.53
C TYR A 239 0.24 5.80 22.85
N ILE A 240 -0.68 5.82 23.84
CA ILE A 240 -0.49 5.25 25.17
C ILE A 240 -1.49 4.13 25.41
#